data_c66f2459c148ea5fd18a946a98bf3ed7
#
_entry.id   c66f2459c148ea5fd18a946a98bf3ed7
#
_cell.length_a   1.000
_cell.length_b   1.000
_cell.length_c   1.000
_cell.angle_alpha   90.00
_cell.angle_beta   90.00
_cell.angle_gamma   90.00
#
_symmetry.space_group_name_H-M   'P 1'
#
loop_
_entity.id
_entity.type
_entity.pdbx_description
1 polymer ?
#
loop_
_entity_poly.entity_id
_entity_poly.type
_entity_poly.pdbx_seq_one_letter_code
_entity_poly.pdbx_strand_id
1 'polypeptide(L)'
;MKKVFAKSLLVAAMFSVAGSALAVQKDITVTANVDAALDMIQTDNTALPKAVEMQYLPGQGLQSYQLMTKIWSNDVTKDVKMQLVSPAQLVQSLDASKIVPLTVTWGGEEIKADAATTFTATKIFASDALTNGSLAKNLMFAKTTKGVLETGIYRGVVSIYLSQDI
;
A
#
# COMPACT_ATOMS: atom_id res chain seq x y z
N MET A 1 -27.10 -105.98 13.31
CA MET A 1 -26.37 -105.46 14.53
C MET A 1 -25.62 -104.19 14.18
N LYS A 2 -25.68 -103.30 15.09
CA LYS A 2 -24.84 -102.07 15.25
C LYS A 2 -25.26 -100.81 14.53
N LYS A 3 -25.78 -99.99 15.40
CA LYS A 3 -26.15 -98.60 15.28
C LYS A 3 -24.94 -97.69 14.90
N VAL A 4 -25.12 -96.77 14.01
CA VAL A 4 -24.16 -95.62 13.86
C VAL A 4 -24.93 -94.36 14.03
N PHE A 5 -24.56 -93.60 15.02
CA PHE A 5 -25.13 -92.31 15.38
C PHE A 5 -24.63 -91.26 14.38
N ALA A 6 -25.54 -90.60 13.72
CA ALA A 6 -25.26 -89.41 12.96
C ALA A 6 -25.16 -88.17 13.91
N LYS A 7 -24.01 -87.60 14.06
CA LYS A 7 -23.82 -86.33 14.75
C LYS A 7 -24.06 -85.22 13.76
N SER A 8 -25.15 -84.55 13.90
CA SER A 8 -25.43 -83.25 13.18
C SER A 8 -24.52 -82.22 13.70
N LEU A 9 -23.61 -81.71 12.83
CA LEU A 9 -22.78 -80.58 13.08
C LEU A 9 -23.52 -79.37 12.56
N LEU A 10 -24.10 -78.58 13.48
CA LEU A 10 -24.73 -77.30 13.14
C LEU A 10 -23.59 -76.23 12.97
N VAL A 11 -23.24 -75.95 11.75
CA VAL A 11 -22.31 -74.87 11.48
C VAL A 11 -23.11 -73.51 11.41
N ALA A 12 -23.05 -72.79 12.50
CA ALA A 12 -23.53 -71.42 12.54
C ALA A 12 -22.58 -70.52 11.70
N ALA A 13 -22.99 -70.18 10.49
CA ALA A 13 -22.30 -69.17 9.69
C ALA A 13 -22.63 -67.81 10.30
N MET A 14 -21.72 -67.25 11.07
CA MET A 14 -21.75 -65.85 11.44
C MET A 14 -21.44 -65.02 10.20
N PHE A 15 -22.45 -64.38 9.58
CA PHE A 15 -22.27 -63.33 8.64
C PHE A 15 -21.76 -62.10 9.41
N SER A 16 -20.44 -61.85 9.40
CA SER A 16 -19.85 -60.59 9.76
C SER A 16 -20.18 -59.58 8.67
N VAL A 17 -21.19 -58.75 8.87
CA VAL A 17 -21.43 -57.57 8.06
C VAL A 17 -20.29 -56.60 8.35
N ALA A 18 -19.24 -56.65 7.55
CA ALA A 18 -18.24 -55.59 7.53
C ALA A 18 -18.91 -54.35 6.99
N GLY A 19 -19.39 -53.50 7.88
CA GLY A 19 -19.84 -52.15 7.52
C GLY A 19 -18.65 -51.38 6.95
N SER A 20 -18.60 -51.28 5.64
CA SER A 20 -17.66 -50.39 4.97
C SER A 20 -17.98 -48.97 5.39
N ALA A 21 -17.16 -48.40 6.29
CA ALA A 21 -17.21 -46.97 6.58
C ALA A 21 -16.90 -46.21 5.29
N LEU A 22 -17.91 -45.59 4.71
CA LEU A 22 -17.73 -44.69 3.58
C LEU A 22 -17.08 -43.40 4.09
N ALA A 23 -15.76 -43.35 4.02
CA ALA A 23 -15.03 -42.09 4.21
C ALA A 23 -15.20 -41.22 2.99
N VAL A 24 -15.83 -40.07 3.14
CA VAL A 24 -15.95 -39.05 2.07
C VAL A 24 -14.89 -38.01 2.32
N GLN A 25 -13.90 -37.93 1.44
CA GLN A 25 -12.96 -36.82 1.40
C GLN A 25 -13.63 -35.63 0.70
N LYS A 26 -13.54 -34.46 1.29
CA LYS A 26 -13.95 -33.20 0.67
C LYS A 26 -12.72 -32.29 0.55
N ASP A 27 -12.39 -31.95 -0.65
CA ASP A 27 -11.29 -31.03 -0.94
C ASP A 27 -11.86 -29.62 -1.12
N ILE A 28 -11.28 -28.67 -0.41
CA ILE A 28 -11.58 -27.24 -0.55
C ILE A 28 -10.34 -26.56 -1.08
N THR A 29 -10.41 -26.04 -2.29
CA THR A 29 -9.33 -25.23 -2.86
C THR A 29 -9.44 -23.82 -2.28
N VAL A 30 -8.39 -23.39 -1.58
CA VAL A 30 -8.26 -22.01 -1.07
C VAL A 30 -7.21 -21.30 -1.91
N THR A 31 -7.61 -20.21 -2.57
CA THR A 31 -6.71 -19.35 -3.33
C THR A 31 -6.68 -17.98 -2.69
N ALA A 32 -5.49 -17.39 -2.64
CA ALA A 32 -5.29 -15.98 -2.28
C ALA A 32 -4.47 -15.33 -3.41
N ASN A 33 -5.00 -14.27 -3.99
CA ASN A 33 -4.23 -13.41 -4.89
C ASN A 33 -3.63 -12.29 -4.05
N VAL A 34 -2.31 -12.16 -4.10
CA VAL A 34 -1.58 -11.06 -3.47
C VAL A 34 -0.98 -10.23 -4.60
N ASP A 35 -1.71 -9.21 -5.00
CA ASP A 35 -1.24 -8.27 -6.00
C ASP A 35 -0.16 -7.35 -5.39
N ALA A 36 0.66 -6.75 -6.25
CA ALA A 36 1.63 -5.75 -5.82
C ALA A 36 0.89 -4.57 -5.18
N ALA A 37 0.87 -4.53 -3.85
CA ALA A 37 0.28 -3.45 -3.11
C ALA A 37 1.36 -2.40 -2.81
N LEU A 38 1.10 -1.17 -3.21
CA LEU A 38 1.97 -0.03 -2.96
C LEU A 38 1.11 1.12 -2.41
N ASP A 39 1.44 1.60 -1.22
CA ASP A 39 0.71 2.69 -0.59
C ASP A 39 1.66 3.62 0.16
N MET A 40 1.26 4.88 0.29
CA MET A 40 1.96 5.87 1.11
C MET A 40 1.04 6.31 2.25
N ILE A 41 1.49 6.14 3.47
CA ILE A 41 0.75 6.51 4.67
C ILE A 41 1.62 7.37 5.61
N GLN A 42 1.01 7.96 6.62
CA GLN A 42 1.74 8.64 7.70
C GLN A 42 2.47 7.63 8.59
N THR A 43 3.47 8.09 9.31
CA THR A 43 4.29 7.23 10.19
C THR A 43 3.52 6.63 11.37
N ASP A 44 2.38 7.20 11.73
CA ASP A 44 1.44 6.68 12.72
C ASP A 44 0.47 5.63 12.17
N ASN A 45 0.69 5.19 10.93
CA ASN A 45 -0.14 4.25 10.15
C ASN A 45 -1.53 4.77 9.78
N THR A 46 -1.74 6.08 9.81
CA THR A 46 -2.96 6.69 9.30
C THR A 46 -2.81 7.07 7.83
N ALA A 47 -3.94 7.15 7.11
CA ALA A 47 -3.95 7.63 5.73
C ALA A 47 -3.45 9.07 5.63
N LEU A 48 -2.93 9.46 4.46
CA LEU A 48 -2.59 10.86 4.21
C LEU A 48 -3.83 11.76 4.37
N PRO A 49 -3.66 12.97 4.92
CA PRO A 49 -4.75 13.91 5.07
C PRO A 49 -5.30 14.31 3.68
N LYS A 50 -6.62 14.37 3.56
CA LYS A 50 -7.28 14.78 2.31
C LYS A 50 -7.07 16.25 1.95
N ALA A 51 -6.75 17.08 2.93
CA ALA A 51 -6.46 18.49 2.76
C ALA A 51 -5.42 18.95 3.78
N VAL A 52 -4.56 19.83 3.36
CA VAL A 52 -3.53 20.47 4.19
C VAL A 52 -3.55 21.97 3.93
N GLU A 53 -3.17 22.74 4.93
CA GLU A 53 -3.07 24.19 4.81
C GLU A 53 -1.62 24.63 5.01
N MET A 54 -1.08 25.36 4.05
CA MET A 54 0.24 25.97 4.13
C MET A 54 0.12 27.33 4.80
N GLN A 55 0.88 27.54 5.86
CA GLN A 55 0.87 28.79 6.61
C GLN A 55 1.51 29.92 5.79
N TYR A 56 0.88 31.09 5.79
CA TYR A 56 1.47 32.31 5.23
C TYR A 56 1.97 33.21 6.37
N LEU A 57 3.23 33.62 6.31
CA LEU A 57 3.81 34.57 7.26
C LEU A 57 4.10 35.91 6.55
N PRO A 58 3.59 37.03 7.04
CA PRO A 58 3.86 38.36 6.48
C PRO A 58 5.37 38.61 6.38
N GLY A 59 5.82 39.09 5.24
CA GLY A 59 7.23 39.37 4.96
C GLY A 59 8.07 38.13 4.62
N GLN A 60 7.66 36.93 5.01
CA GLN A 60 8.36 35.67 4.69
C GLN A 60 7.69 34.88 3.57
N GLY A 61 6.38 35.06 3.39
CA GLY A 61 5.60 34.36 2.37
C GLY A 61 5.06 33.01 2.85
N LEU A 62 4.70 32.18 1.87
CA LEU A 62 4.14 30.86 2.11
C LEU A 62 5.21 29.90 2.68
N GLN A 63 4.89 29.29 3.83
CA GLN A 63 5.78 28.35 4.51
C GLN A 63 5.60 26.95 3.94
N SER A 64 6.66 26.15 3.96
CA SER A 64 6.57 24.74 3.56
C SER A 64 5.69 23.94 4.53
N TYR A 65 4.95 23.00 3.98
CA TYR A 65 4.21 22.01 4.76
C TYR A 65 4.89 20.65 4.66
N GLN A 66 4.97 19.93 5.75
CA GLN A 66 5.69 18.65 5.82
C GLN A 66 4.85 17.59 6.53
N LEU A 67 4.90 16.38 5.99
CA LEU A 67 4.31 15.17 6.57
C LEU A 67 5.37 14.09 6.68
N MET A 68 5.51 13.49 7.86
CA MET A 68 6.31 12.29 8.00
C MET A 68 5.53 11.09 7.48
N THR A 69 6.05 10.48 6.43
CA THR A 69 5.39 9.40 5.72
C THR A 69 6.30 8.20 5.56
N LYS A 70 5.70 7.05 5.26
CA LYS A 70 6.39 5.85 4.81
C LYS A 70 5.60 5.16 3.70
N ILE A 71 6.31 4.35 2.93
CA ILE A 71 5.76 3.54 1.86
C ILE A 71 5.59 2.12 2.35
N TRP A 72 4.43 1.55 2.09
CA TRP A 72 4.18 0.13 2.23
C TRP A 72 4.23 -0.54 0.87
N SER A 73 4.91 -1.68 0.81
CA SER A 73 4.93 -2.55 -0.36
C SER A 73 4.97 -4.00 0.10
N ASN A 74 4.33 -4.87 -0.65
CA ASN A 74 4.48 -6.31 -0.49
C ASN A 74 5.69 -6.89 -1.26
N ASP A 75 6.40 -6.06 -2.06
CA ASP A 75 7.69 -6.38 -2.66
C ASP A 75 8.73 -5.30 -2.32
N VAL A 76 9.44 -5.49 -1.22
CA VAL A 76 10.46 -4.55 -0.72
C VAL A 76 11.81 -4.68 -1.44
N THR A 77 11.90 -5.57 -2.43
CA THR A 77 13.13 -5.76 -3.23
C THR A 77 13.17 -4.85 -4.46
N LYS A 78 12.04 -4.29 -4.82
CA LYS A 78 11.86 -3.45 -6.01
C LYS A 78 11.97 -1.97 -5.68
N ASP A 79 12.56 -1.21 -6.59
CA ASP A 79 12.63 0.25 -6.50
C ASP A 79 11.22 0.86 -6.61
N VAL A 80 11.01 1.95 -5.89
CA VAL A 80 9.76 2.71 -5.96
C VAL A 80 9.97 3.93 -6.85
N LYS A 81 9.07 4.11 -7.80
CA LYS A 81 9.02 5.29 -8.67
C LYS A 81 7.88 6.20 -8.24
N MET A 82 8.16 7.47 -8.12
CA MET A 82 7.17 8.50 -7.82
C MET A 82 7.13 9.55 -8.91
N GLN A 83 5.93 9.95 -9.29
CA GLN A 83 5.72 10.99 -10.29
C GLN A 83 4.48 11.82 -9.92
N LEU A 84 4.51 13.12 -10.17
CA LEU A 84 3.31 13.94 -10.07
C LEU A 84 2.44 13.70 -11.31
N VAL A 85 1.14 13.57 -11.12
CA VAL A 85 0.18 13.43 -12.24
C VAL A 85 0.12 14.71 -13.08
N SER A 86 0.35 15.86 -12.43
CA SER A 86 0.42 17.18 -13.06
C SER A 86 1.36 18.08 -12.26
N PRO A 87 1.89 19.18 -12.85
CA PRO A 87 2.70 20.14 -12.12
C PRO A 87 1.99 20.64 -10.85
N ALA A 88 2.68 20.58 -9.71
CA ALA A 88 2.12 21.03 -8.45
C ALA A 88 2.03 22.55 -8.41
N GLN A 89 0.85 23.08 -8.16
CA GLN A 89 0.64 24.53 -8.11
C GLN A 89 -0.60 24.89 -7.29
N LEU A 90 -0.60 26.11 -6.76
CA LEU A 90 -1.79 26.75 -6.20
C LEU A 90 -2.26 27.84 -7.18
N VAL A 91 -3.56 27.98 -7.30
CA VAL A 91 -4.21 29.00 -8.14
C VAL A 91 -5.09 29.86 -7.26
N GLN A 92 -5.04 31.17 -7.45
CA GLN A 92 -5.90 32.08 -6.71
C GLN A 92 -7.36 31.89 -7.13
N SER A 93 -8.26 31.80 -6.17
CA SER A 93 -9.67 31.45 -6.42
C SER A 93 -10.44 32.52 -7.22
N LEU A 94 -10.02 33.78 -7.15
CA LEU A 94 -10.66 34.90 -7.87
C LEU A 94 -9.95 35.29 -9.18
N ASP A 95 -8.70 34.86 -9.34
CA ASP A 95 -7.90 35.19 -10.53
C ASP A 95 -7.04 33.99 -10.91
N ALA A 96 -7.50 33.20 -11.88
CA ALA A 96 -6.83 31.99 -12.34
C ALA A 96 -5.48 32.26 -13.02
N SER A 97 -5.15 33.50 -13.37
CA SER A 97 -3.85 33.87 -13.89
C SER A 97 -2.75 33.89 -12.81
N LYS A 98 -3.14 34.01 -11.55
CA LYS A 98 -2.23 34.04 -10.41
C LYS A 98 -1.93 32.62 -9.92
N ILE A 99 -0.84 32.09 -10.44
CA ILE A 99 -0.37 30.74 -10.18
C ILE A 99 0.86 30.80 -9.27
N VAL A 100 0.89 29.93 -8.27
CA VAL A 100 2.01 29.73 -7.35
C VAL A 100 2.54 28.33 -7.55
N PRO A 101 3.66 28.14 -8.27
CA PRO A 101 4.27 26.84 -8.43
C PRO A 101 4.75 26.27 -7.08
N LEU A 102 4.56 24.97 -6.91
CA LEU A 102 5.04 24.22 -5.76
C LEU A 102 6.09 23.21 -6.18
N THR A 103 7.09 23.04 -5.34
CA THR A 103 8.04 21.93 -5.37
C THR A 103 7.58 20.90 -4.36
N VAL A 104 7.48 19.65 -4.79
CA VAL A 104 7.14 18.50 -3.96
C VAL A 104 8.36 17.62 -3.82
N THR A 105 8.74 17.29 -2.59
CA THR A 105 9.89 16.40 -2.34
C THR A 105 9.52 15.28 -1.39
N TRP A 106 10.15 14.13 -1.55
CA TRP A 106 10.08 13.03 -0.59
C TRP A 106 11.48 12.62 -0.18
N GLY A 107 11.77 12.71 1.13
CA GLY A 107 13.11 12.46 1.64
C GLY A 107 14.18 13.41 1.10
N GLY A 108 13.79 14.61 0.64
CA GLY A 108 14.67 15.63 0.06
C GLY A 108 14.85 15.51 -1.46
N GLU A 109 14.38 14.44 -2.10
CA GLU A 109 14.41 14.28 -3.56
C GLU A 109 13.12 14.81 -4.18
N GLU A 110 13.24 15.60 -5.26
CA GLU A 110 12.11 16.23 -5.94
C GLU A 110 11.30 15.20 -6.73
N ILE A 111 9.97 15.24 -6.58
CA ILE A 111 9.02 14.48 -7.38
C ILE A 111 8.51 15.38 -8.49
N LYS A 112 8.71 14.99 -9.74
CA LYS A 112 8.40 15.79 -10.94
C LYS A 112 7.18 15.27 -11.68
N ALA A 113 6.58 16.11 -12.53
CA ALA A 113 5.47 15.73 -13.38
C ALA A 113 5.93 15.15 -14.73
N ASP A 114 7.07 15.57 -15.22
CA ASP A 114 7.62 15.20 -16.53
C ASP A 114 8.44 13.90 -16.50
N ALA A 115 8.91 13.49 -15.34
CA ALA A 115 9.71 12.28 -15.17
C ALA A 115 9.49 11.63 -13.80
N ALA A 116 9.51 10.32 -13.76
CA ALA A 116 9.47 9.58 -12.51
C ALA A 116 10.80 9.70 -11.75
N THR A 117 10.73 9.99 -10.46
CA THR A 117 11.87 9.93 -9.54
C THR A 117 11.96 8.55 -8.93
N THR A 118 13.11 7.90 -9.06
CA THR A 118 13.32 6.53 -8.58
C THR A 118 13.96 6.53 -7.19
N PHE A 119 13.33 5.86 -6.27
CA PHE A 119 13.82 5.61 -4.92
C PHE A 119 14.27 4.17 -4.80
N THR A 120 15.59 3.96 -4.71
CA THR A 120 16.19 2.63 -4.67
C THR A 120 15.72 1.85 -3.44
N ALA A 121 15.27 0.62 -3.65
CA ALA A 121 14.74 -0.26 -2.61
C ALA A 121 15.67 -0.34 -1.38
N THR A 122 16.96 -0.59 -1.59
CA THR A 122 17.95 -0.73 -0.52
C THR A 122 18.18 0.54 0.30
N LYS A 123 17.76 1.73 -0.20
CA LYS A 123 17.86 3.02 0.50
C LYS A 123 16.61 3.37 1.27
N ILE A 124 15.49 2.76 0.93
CA ILE A 124 14.20 3.09 1.55
C ILE A 124 13.61 1.95 2.37
N PHE A 125 13.92 0.70 2.04
CA PHE A 125 13.43 -0.46 2.76
C PHE A 125 14.53 -1.09 3.63
N ALA A 126 14.26 -1.22 4.92
CA ALA A 126 15.10 -1.98 5.85
C ALA A 126 14.73 -3.47 5.79
N SER A 127 15.48 -4.31 6.50
CA SER A 127 15.26 -5.77 6.53
C SER A 127 13.88 -6.19 7.07
N ASP A 128 13.22 -5.34 7.84
CA ASP A 128 11.91 -5.54 8.45
C ASP A 128 10.76 -4.80 7.72
N ALA A 129 11.04 -4.28 6.51
CA ALA A 129 10.13 -3.40 5.78
C ALA A 129 8.81 -4.05 5.39
N LEU A 130 8.74 -5.38 5.23
CA LEU A 130 7.48 -6.11 4.99
C LEU A 130 6.46 -5.94 6.13
N THR A 131 6.94 -5.71 7.35
CA THR A 131 6.09 -5.55 8.55
C THR A 131 6.01 -4.12 9.05
N ASN A 132 6.97 -3.26 8.67
CA ASN A 132 7.09 -1.90 9.19
C ASN A 132 7.03 -0.80 8.12
N GLY A 133 6.98 -1.19 6.84
CA GLY A 133 7.05 -0.26 5.70
C GLY A 133 8.46 0.28 5.49
N SER A 134 8.60 1.29 4.66
CA SER A 134 9.88 1.95 4.40
C SER A 134 10.37 2.74 5.60
N LEU A 135 11.63 3.19 5.53
CA LEU A 135 12.13 4.24 6.41
C LEU A 135 11.25 5.48 6.31
N ALA A 136 10.99 6.12 7.44
CA ALA A 136 10.21 7.34 7.50
C ALA A 136 10.93 8.48 6.77
N LYS A 137 10.23 9.16 5.87
CA LYS A 137 10.74 10.30 5.12
C LYS A 137 9.72 11.43 5.09
N ASN A 138 10.20 12.66 5.01
CA ASN A 138 9.35 13.83 4.86
C ASN A 138 8.80 13.91 3.43
N LEU A 139 7.48 13.96 3.30
CA LEU A 139 6.79 14.48 2.13
C LEU A 139 6.60 15.98 2.36
N MET A 140 7.25 16.82 1.56
CA MET A 140 7.24 18.26 1.73
C MET A 140 6.64 18.95 0.50
N PHE A 141 5.80 19.93 0.78
CA PHE A 141 5.26 20.88 -0.20
C PHE A 141 5.85 22.26 0.09
N ALA A 142 6.50 22.85 -0.86
CA ALA A 142 7.12 24.16 -0.72
C ALA A 142 6.84 25.04 -1.92
N LYS A 143 6.74 26.34 -1.72
CA LYS A 143 6.71 27.29 -2.84
C LYS A 143 8.06 27.24 -3.58
N THR A 144 8.03 27.05 -4.90
CA THR A 144 9.25 26.92 -5.72
C THR A 144 10.12 28.16 -5.65
N THR A 145 9.52 29.34 -5.69
CA THR A 145 10.23 30.62 -5.60
C THR A 145 9.80 31.36 -4.34
N LYS A 146 10.73 31.69 -3.47
CA LYS A 146 10.45 32.48 -2.26
C LYS A 146 9.86 33.85 -2.62
N GLY A 147 9.10 34.43 -1.72
CA GLY A 147 8.51 35.76 -1.85
C GLY A 147 7.08 35.84 -1.32
N VAL A 148 6.61 37.06 -1.17
CA VAL A 148 5.26 37.35 -0.72
C VAL A 148 4.24 37.01 -1.82
N LEU A 149 3.00 36.75 -1.42
CA LEU A 149 1.87 36.55 -2.31
C LEU A 149 0.92 37.72 -2.16
N GLU A 150 0.19 38.01 -3.22
CA GLU A 150 -0.94 38.92 -3.15
C GLU A 150 -2.05 38.34 -2.26
N THR A 151 -2.82 39.19 -1.65
CA THR A 151 -3.94 38.79 -0.81
C THR A 151 -4.94 37.97 -1.64
N GLY A 152 -5.37 36.83 -1.10
CA GLY A 152 -6.33 35.97 -1.77
C GLY A 152 -6.34 34.55 -1.20
N ILE A 153 -7.27 33.77 -1.65
CA ILE A 153 -7.38 32.34 -1.34
C ILE A 153 -6.74 31.56 -2.49
N TYR A 154 -5.73 30.79 -2.18
CA TYR A 154 -5.02 29.94 -3.14
C TYR A 154 -5.33 28.47 -2.88
N ARG A 155 -5.68 27.74 -3.93
CA ARG A 155 -6.01 26.32 -3.84
C ARG A 155 -5.35 25.53 -4.95
N GLY A 156 -5.04 24.26 -4.68
CA GLY A 156 -4.49 23.34 -5.66
C GLY A 156 -4.69 21.89 -5.20
N VAL A 157 -4.51 20.98 -6.12
CA VAL A 157 -4.50 19.53 -5.85
C VAL A 157 -3.14 19.02 -6.30
N VAL A 158 -2.50 18.27 -5.43
CA VAL A 158 -1.26 17.56 -5.75
C VAL A 158 -1.56 16.06 -5.74
N SER A 159 -1.40 15.43 -6.89
CA SER A 159 -1.60 13.99 -7.04
C SER A 159 -0.26 13.32 -7.31
N ILE A 160 0.11 12.37 -6.45
CA ILE A 160 1.35 11.60 -6.56
C ILE A 160 0.98 10.20 -7.05
N TYR A 161 1.62 9.77 -8.12
CA TYR A 161 1.55 8.42 -8.63
C TYR A 161 2.75 7.63 -8.13
N LEU A 162 2.50 6.47 -7.54
CA LEU A 162 3.52 5.52 -7.09
C LEU A 162 3.47 4.29 -7.98
N SER A 163 4.62 3.75 -8.35
CA SER A 163 4.74 2.49 -9.09
C SER A 163 5.99 1.73 -8.69
N GLN A 164 5.96 0.43 -8.92
CA GLN A 164 7.12 -0.47 -8.87
C GLN A 164 7.17 -1.28 -10.16
N ASP A 165 8.36 -1.64 -10.59
CA ASP A 165 8.51 -2.55 -11.74
C ASP A 165 8.09 -3.97 -11.31
N ILE A 166 7.35 -4.66 -12.16
CA ILE A 166 6.90 -6.05 -11.95
C ILE A 166 8.04 -7.01 -12.19
#